data_007a3493df6bd4d92195cfad5a084544
#
_entry.id   007a3493df6bd4d92195cfad5a084544
#
_cell.length_a   1.000
_cell.length_b   1.000
_cell.length_c   1.000
_cell.angle_alpha   90.00
_cell.angle_beta   90.00
_cell.angle_gamma   90.00
#
_symmetry.space_group_name_H-M   'P 1'
#
loop_
_entity.id
_entity.type
_entity.pdbx_description
1 polymer ?
#
loop_
_entity_poly.entity_id
_entity_poly.type
_entity_poly.pdbx_seq_one_letter_code
_entity_poly.pdbx_strand_id
1 'polypeptide(L)'
;MRNYILVASGAVIGVTLRYGCMLVISEQLVLLFVNIVGSFTMGILNAYFEHRAHAELQLLLTTGLLGSFTTFSAFSAEWLDYMMHSPLVAMGYALVMTFSCIAAAFVGYVIMKRGERA
;
A
#
# COMPACT_ATOMS: atom_id res chain seq x y z
N MET A 1 -5.89 -18.36 -16.53
CA MET A 1 -4.45 -18.57 -16.30
C MET A 1 -3.63 -17.30 -16.43
N ARG A 2 -3.86 -16.53 -17.49
CA ARG A 2 -3.08 -15.28 -17.68
C ARG A 2 -3.23 -14.29 -16.53
N ASN A 3 -4.44 -14.14 -16.00
CA ASN A 3 -4.67 -13.23 -14.88
C ASN A 3 -3.92 -13.65 -13.61
N TYR A 4 -3.87 -14.95 -13.35
CA TYR A 4 -3.13 -15.46 -12.19
C TYR A 4 -1.63 -15.24 -12.33
N ILE A 5 -1.11 -15.39 -13.55
CA ILE A 5 0.31 -15.15 -13.83
C ILE A 5 0.64 -13.68 -13.64
N LEU A 6 -0.24 -12.78 -14.08
CA LEU A 6 -0.05 -11.34 -13.91
C LEU A 6 -0.03 -10.95 -12.43
N VAL A 7 -0.97 -11.45 -11.64
CA VAL A 7 -1.01 -11.18 -10.21
C VAL A 7 0.22 -11.74 -9.52
N ALA A 8 0.61 -12.96 -9.86
CA ALA A 8 1.79 -13.60 -9.27
C ALA A 8 3.07 -12.83 -9.60
N SER A 9 3.22 -12.38 -10.85
CA SER A 9 4.38 -11.59 -11.28
C SER A 9 4.46 -10.27 -10.51
N GLY A 10 3.33 -9.56 -10.41
CA GLY A 10 3.25 -8.34 -9.63
C GLY A 10 3.55 -8.57 -8.17
N ALA A 11 3.05 -9.68 -7.62
CA ALA A 11 3.28 -10.04 -6.22
C ALA A 11 4.75 -10.26 -5.91
N VAL A 12 5.48 -10.93 -6.81
CA VAL A 12 6.92 -11.14 -6.65
C VAL A 12 7.64 -9.79 -6.59
N ILE A 13 7.29 -8.89 -7.49
CA ILE A 13 7.89 -7.56 -7.52
C ILE A 13 7.54 -6.79 -6.23
N GLY A 14 6.29 -6.82 -5.82
CA GLY A 14 5.83 -6.11 -4.61
C GLY A 14 6.50 -6.60 -3.34
N VAL A 15 6.59 -7.92 -3.16
CA VAL A 15 7.25 -8.52 -1.99
C VAL A 15 8.74 -8.18 -1.99
N THR A 16 9.39 -8.22 -3.16
CA THR A 16 10.80 -7.88 -3.28
C THR A 16 11.06 -6.44 -2.90
N LEU A 17 10.22 -5.52 -3.35
CA LEU A 17 10.33 -4.10 -2.99
C LEU A 17 10.11 -3.89 -1.50
N ARG A 18 9.13 -4.56 -0.92
CA ARG A 18 8.87 -4.48 0.53
C ARG A 18 10.07 -4.99 1.32
N TYR A 19 10.63 -6.12 0.92
CA TYR A 19 11.82 -6.66 1.59
C TYR A 19 12.99 -5.69 1.50
N GLY A 20 13.19 -5.07 0.33
CA GLY A 20 14.21 -4.05 0.17
C GLY A 20 14.03 -2.88 1.13
N CYS A 21 12.79 -2.42 1.30
CA CYS A 21 12.47 -1.37 2.26
C CYS A 21 12.81 -1.80 3.70
N MET A 22 12.54 -3.07 4.03
CA MET A 22 12.85 -3.60 5.36
C MET A 22 14.33 -3.60 5.66
N LEU A 23 15.18 -3.71 4.64
CA LEU A 23 16.63 -3.69 4.83
C LEU A 23 17.19 -2.29 5.10
N VAL A 24 16.49 -1.26 4.64
CA VAL A 24 16.97 0.13 4.67
C VAL A 24 16.30 0.94 5.77
N ILE A 25 15.03 0.67 6.05
CA ILE A 25 14.23 1.44 7.00
C ILE A 25 14.14 0.67 8.32
N SER A 26 14.09 1.39 9.45
CA SER A 26 13.98 0.77 10.77
C SER A 26 12.70 -0.06 10.88
N GLU A 27 12.75 -1.12 11.69
CA GLU A 27 11.60 -2.02 11.88
C GLU A 27 10.34 -1.28 12.33
N GLN A 28 10.51 -0.21 13.09
CA GLN A 28 9.37 0.55 13.64
C GLN A 28 8.69 1.41 12.59
N LEU A 29 9.42 1.85 11.56
CA LEU A 29 8.92 2.79 10.57
C LEU A 29 8.62 2.14 9.23
N VAL A 30 9.17 0.95 8.94
CA VAL A 30 9.03 0.34 7.63
C VAL A 30 7.56 0.07 7.29
N LEU A 31 6.79 -0.40 8.26
CA LEU A 31 5.39 -0.75 8.05
C LEU A 31 4.55 0.49 7.69
N LEU A 32 4.77 1.56 8.44
CA LEU A 32 4.11 2.83 8.16
C LEU A 32 4.48 3.34 6.77
N PHE A 33 5.78 3.28 6.44
CA PHE A 33 6.29 3.74 5.16
C PHE A 33 5.68 2.95 4.00
N VAL A 34 5.73 1.61 4.02
CA VAL A 34 5.24 0.81 2.89
C VAL A 34 3.73 0.97 2.72
N ASN A 35 2.98 1.06 3.81
CA ASN A 35 1.54 1.20 3.72
C ASN A 35 1.14 2.59 3.22
N ILE A 36 1.81 3.65 3.66
CA ILE A 36 1.54 5.01 3.18
C ILE A 36 1.93 5.15 1.71
N VAL A 37 3.13 4.72 1.33
CA VAL A 37 3.60 4.80 -0.06
C VAL A 37 2.70 3.95 -0.96
N GLY A 38 2.36 2.75 -0.52
CA GLY A 38 1.46 1.88 -1.27
C GLY A 38 0.08 2.48 -1.46
N SER A 39 -0.48 3.09 -0.41
CA SER A 39 -1.79 3.72 -0.47
C SER A 39 -1.78 4.94 -1.40
N PHE A 40 -0.74 5.75 -1.32
CA PHE A 40 -0.56 6.90 -2.21
C PHE A 40 -0.50 6.45 -3.66
N THR A 41 0.31 5.44 -3.95
CA THR A 41 0.44 4.90 -5.30
C THR A 41 -0.86 4.28 -5.79
N MET A 42 -1.58 3.59 -4.90
CA MET A 42 -2.89 3.03 -5.24
C MET A 42 -3.88 4.13 -5.64
N GLY A 43 -3.87 5.25 -4.92
CA GLY A 43 -4.71 6.40 -5.28
C GLY A 43 -4.39 6.93 -6.66
N ILE A 44 -3.09 7.07 -6.98
CA ILE A 44 -2.65 7.50 -8.30
C ILE A 44 -3.11 6.52 -9.37
N LEU A 45 -2.91 5.22 -9.15
CA LEU A 45 -3.28 4.20 -10.13
C LEU A 45 -4.78 4.09 -10.33
N ASN A 46 -5.57 4.21 -9.27
CA ASN A 46 -7.02 4.21 -9.39
C ASN A 46 -7.50 5.36 -10.26
N ALA A 47 -6.95 6.56 -10.06
CA ALA A 47 -7.28 7.71 -10.89
C ALA A 47 -6.84 7.51 -12.34
N TYR A 48 -5.63 6.96 -12.52
CA TYR A 48 -5.08 6.72 -13.85
C TYR A 48 -5.94 5.74 -14.65
N PHE A 49 -6.35 4.63 -14.02
CA PHE A 49 -7.10 3.58 -14.72
C PHE A 49 -8.61 3.85 -14.77
N GLU A 50 -9.09 4.92 -14.16
CA GLU A 50 -10.53 5.21 -14.11
C GLU A 50 -11.14 5.35 -15.50
N HIS A 51 -10.40 5.93 -16.45
CA HIS A 51 -10.86 6.14 -17.81
C HIS A 51 -10.00 5.44 -18.86
N ARG A 52 -9.14 4.52 -18.44
CA ARG A 52 -8.25 3.79 -19.34
C ARG A 52 -8.48 2.30 -19.23
N ALA A 53 -8.66 1.65 -20.36
CA ALA A 53 -8.99 0.22 -20.42
C ALA A 53 -7.73 -0.65 -20.52
N HIS A 54 -6.91 -0.64 -19.47
CA HIS A 54 -5.71 -1.48 -19.39
C HIS A 54 -5.87 -2.48 -18.26
N ALA A 55 -6.83 -3.41 -18.41
CA ALA A 55 -7.19 -4.35 -17.35
C ALA A 55 -6.00 -5.21 -16.88
N GLU A 56 -5.15 -5.64 -17.81
CA GLU A 56 -4.01 -6.48 -17.48
C GLU A 56 -2.96 -5.72 -16.68
N LEU A 57 -2.63 -4.51 -17.10
CA LEU A 57 -1.67 -3.66 -16.39
C LEU A 57 -2.20 -3.26 -15.02
N GLN A 58 -3.48 -2.94 -14.95
CA GLN A 58 -4.13 -2.62 -13.68
C GLN A 58 -4.03 -3.79 -12.71
N LEU A 59 -4.32 -5.00 -13.18
CA LEU A 59 -4.25 -6.20 -12.35
C LEU A 59 -2.84 -6.45 -11.83
N LEU A 60 -1.85 -6.29 -12.71
CA LEU A 60 -0.44 -6.46 -12.34
C LEU A 60 -0.01 -5.46 -11.27
N LEU A 61 -0.31 -4.19 -11.47
CA LEU A 61 0.16 -3.12 -10.61
C LEU A 61 -0.64 -3.00 -9.31
N THR A 62 -1.97 -3.12 -9.37
CA THR A 62 -2.78 -2.93 -8.16
C THR A 62 -2.87 -4.20 -7.33
N THR A 63 -3.51 -5.23 -7.86
CA THR A 63 -3.73 -6.47 -7.10
C THR A 63 -2.41 -7.20 -6.84
N GLY A 64 -1.55 -7.31 -7.85
CA GLY A 64 -0.29 -8.03 -7.71
C GLY A 64 0.76 -7.25 -6.94
N LEU A 65 1.25 -6.16 -7.52
CA LEU A 65 2.38 -5.42 -6.96
C LEU A 65 2.01 -4.72 -5.65
N LEU A 66 1.04 -3.82 -5.67
CA LEU A 66 0.68 -3.07 -4.47
C LEU A 66 0.02 -3.95 -3.42
N GLY A 67 -0.75 -4.95 -3.84
CA GLY A 67 -1.34 -5.90 -2.91
C GLY A 67 -0.31 -6.66 -2.09
N SER A 68 0.88 -6.88 -2.64
CA SER A 68 1.97 -7.57 -1.96
C SER A 68 2.96 -6.61 -1.31
N PHE A 69 3.07 -5.39 -1.84
CA PHE A 69 3.94 -4.36 -1.26
C PHE A 69 3.41 -3.88 0.09
N THR A 70 2.11 -3.61 0.17
CA THR A 70 1.46 -3.24 1.43
C THR A 70 1.16 -4.47 2.26
N THR A 71 0.93 -4.31 3.56
CA THR A 71 0.67 -5.46 4.41
C THR A 71 -0.28 -5.11 5.56
N PHE A 72 -1.36 -5.86 5.64
CA PHE A 72 -2.28 -5.80 6.78
C PHE A 72 -1.87 -6.79 7.87
N SER A 73 -1.34 -7.95 7.48
CA SER A 73 -0.97 -8.98 8.45
C SER A 73 0.15 -8.53 9.38
N ALA A 74 1.18 -7.88 8.85
CA ALA A 74 2.27 -7.33 9.66
C ALA A 74 1.75 -6.20 10.56
N PHE A 75 0.84 -5.37 10.04
CA PHE A 75 0.18 -4.34 10.83
C PHE A 75 -0.57 -4.94 12.00
N SER A 76 -1.33 -6.00 11.75
CA SER A 76 -2.12 -6.67 12.80
C SER A 76 -1.23 -7.28 13.87
N ALA A 77 -0.11 -7.89 13.48
CA ALA A 77 0.84 -8.48 14.43
C ALA A 77 1.49 -7.39 15.30
N GLU A 78 1.89 -6.29 14.70
CA GLU A 78 2.49 -5.17 15.42
C GLU A 78 1.48 -4.50 16.34
N TRP A 79 0.23 -4.34 15.86
CA TRP A 79 -0.84 -3.80 16.68
C TRP A 79 -1.12 -4.66 17.90
N LEU A 80 -1.13 -5.98 17.72
CA LEU A 80 -1.34 -6.91 18.83
C LEU A 80 -0.22 -6.78 19.88
N ASP A 81 1.02 -6.64 19.42
CA ASP A 81 2.15 -6.44 20.33
C ASP A 81 1.98 -5.16 21.15
N TYR A 82 1.60 -4.06 20.52
CA TYR A 82 1.30 -2.82 21.23
C TYR A 82 0.14 -3.00 22.21
N MET A 83 -0.92 -3.72 21.80
CA MET A 83 -2.08 -3.95 22.65
C MET A 83 -1.70 -4.68 23.93
N MET A 84 -0.76 -5.62 23.85
CA MET A 84 -0.31 -6.37 25.01
C MET A 84 0.53 -5.55 25.97
N HIS A 85 1.20 -4.51 25.49
CA HIS A 85 2.05 -3.66 26.31
C HIS A 85 1.37 -2.36 26.74
N SER A 86 0.62 -1.74 25.84
CA SER A 86 -0.11 -0.50 26.11
C SER A 86 -1.29 -0.37 25.16
N PRO A 87 -2.52 -0.65 25.62
CA PRO A 87 -3.71 -0.53 24.77
C PRO A 87 -3.90 0.88 24.21
N LEU A 88 -3.53 1.91 24.94
CA LEU A 88 -3.66 3.29 24.49
C LEU A 88 -2.76 3.56 23.28
N VAL A 89 -1.51 3.08 23.34
CA VAL A 89 -0.56 3.19 22.20
C VAL A 89 -1.09 2.40 21.00
N ALA A 90 -1.65 1.22 21.22
CA ALA A 90 -2.22 0.40 20.15
C ALA A 90 -3.35 1.13 19.42
N MET A 91 -4.23 1.77 20.16
CA MET A 91 -5.33 2.54 19.56
C MET A 91 -4.81 3.72 18.75
N GLY A 92 -3.85 4.46 19.30
CA GLY A 92 -3.22 5.57 18.57
C GLY A 92 -2.54 5.11 17.31
N TYR A 93 -1.80 4.00 17.37
CA TYR A 93 -1.11 3.43 16.21
C TYR A 93 -2.11 3.06 15.12
N ALA A 94 -3.21 2.37 15.49
CA ALA A 94 -4.23 1.98 14.51
C ALA A 94 -4.86 3.20 13.84
N LEU A 95 -5.18 4.24 14.62
CA LEU A 95 -5.77 5.46 14.08
C LEU A 95 -4.80 6.18 13.14
N VAL A 96 -3.55 6.34 13.55
CA VAL A 96 -2.54 7.01 12.73
C VAL A 96 -2.34 6.26 11.42
N MET A 97 -2.17 4.94 11.49
CA MET A 97 -1.96 4.13 10.29
C MET A 97 -3.15 4.25 9.34
N THR A 98 -4.37 4.08 9.85
CA THR A 98 -5.57 4.09 9.02
C THR A 98 -5.78 5.45 8.36
N PHE A 99 -5.76 6.53 9.13
CA PHE A 99 -6.03 7.87 8.58
C PHE A 99 -4.90 8.33 7.67
N SER A 100 -3.65 7.99 7.98
CA SER A 100 -2.52 8.32 7.11
C SER A 100 -2.64 7.64 5.75
N CYS A 101 -3.03 6.36 5.73
CA CYS A 101 -3.21 5.63 4.49
C CYS A 101 -4.38 6.17 3.67
N ILE A 102 -5.49 6.49 4.33
CA ILE A 102 -6.65 7.08 3.65
C ILE A 102 -6.28 8.43 3.05
N ALA A 103 -5.61 9.28 3.82
CA ALA A 103 -5.18 10.59 3.35
C ALA A 103 -4.19 10.47 2.19
N ALA A 104 -3.25 9.53 2.28
CA ALA A 104 -2.27 9.31 1.23
C ALA A 104 -2.94 8.87 -0.07
N ALA A 105 -3.90 7.95 0.01
CA ALA A 105 -4.65 7.49 -1.17
C ALA A 105 -5.45 8.64 -1.79
N PHE A 106 -6.09 9.44 -0.97
CA PHE A 106 -6.86 10.59 -1.43
C PHE A 106 -5.95 11.61 -2.13
N VAL A 107 -4.81 11.93 -1.53
CA VAL A 107 -3.85 12.88 -2.10
C VAL A 107 -3.33 12.36 -3.45
N GLY A 108 -2.98 11.09 -3.52
CA GLY A 108 -2.51 10.47 -4.77
C GLY A 108 -3.58 10.56 -5.86
N TYR A 109 -4.82 10.27 -5.52
CA TYR A 109 -5.92 10.35 -6.46
C TYR A 109 -6.11 11.79 -6.98
N VAL A 110 -6.13 12.76 -6.09
CA VAL A 110 -6.32 14.17 -6.44
C VAL A 110 -5.17 14.69 -7.31
N ILE A 111 -3.94 14.35 -6.96
CA ILE A 111 -2.77 14.79 -7.74
C ILE A 111 -2.86 14.27 -9.16
N MET A 112 -3.19 12.99 -9.33
CA MET A 112 -3.31 12.39 -10.65
C MET A 112 -4.44 13.01 -11.47
N LYS A 113 -5.59 13.25 -10.84
CA LYS A 113 -6.73 13.89 -11.51
C LYS A 113 -6.42 15.31 -11.95
N ARG A 114 -5.72 16.08 -11.12
CA ARG A 114 -5.31 17.43 -11.50
C ARG A 114 -4.32 17.41 -12.66
N GLY A 115 -3.39 16.47 -12.66
CA GLY A 115 -2.45 16.31 -13.77
C GLY A 115 -3.15 15.98 -15.07
N GLU A 116 -4.20 15.16 -15.04
CA GLU A 116 -4.97 14.84 -16.23
C GLU A 116 -5.76 16.03 -16.79
N ARG A 117 -6.20 16.93 -15.91
CA ARG A 117 -6.95 18.12 -16.31
C ARG A 117 -6.03 19.22 -16.88
N ALA A 118 -4.78 19.21 -16.47
CA ALA A 118 -3.79 20.16 -16.98
C ALA A 118 -3.29 19.71 -18.36
#